data_d532d5ace3e2a415aa63eb81dae6aae6
#
_entry.id   d532d5ace3e2a415aa63eb81dae6aae6
#
_cell.length_a   1.000
_cell.length_b   1.000
_cell.length_c   1.000
_cell.angle_alpha   90.00
_cell.angle_beta   90.00
_cell.angle_gamma   90.00
#
_symmetry.space_group_name_H-M   'P 1'
#
loop_
_entity.id
_entity.type
_entity.pdbx_description
1 polymer ?
#
loop_
_entity_poly.entity_id
_entity_poly.type
_entity_poly.pdbx_seq_one_letter_code
_entity_poly.pdbx_strand_id
1 'polypeptide(L)'
;MRNIQVGVRVVRQIRTTEHAVDRAMIEVCRLVQTALEGRAEAHLAAEVGQAVLADMVQGLSQLTQVRGAVISAHDGLAKVAKDHQIGWNLDGTREDKTGNPVAPVLSVAA
;
A
#
# COMPACT_ATOMS: atom_id res chain seq x y z
N MET A 1 -0.71 29.86 -7.40
CA MET A 1 -1.72 29.62 -6.38
C MET A 1 -2.55 28.42 -6.71
N ARG A 2 -3.30 28.50 -7.79
CA ARG A 2 -4.13 27.38 -8.21
C ARG A 2 -3.33 26.09 -8.40
N ASN A 3 -2.17 26.19 -9.05
CA ASN A 3 -1.35 25.03 -9.31
C ASN A 3 -0.79 24.40 -8.05
N ILE A 4 -0.49 25.22 -7.05
CA ILE A 4 -0.03 24.71 -5.75
C ILE A 4 -1.15 23.92 -5.09
N GLN A 5 -2.38 24.44 -5.16
CA GLN A 5 -3.53 23.74 -4.57
C GLN A 5 -3.81 22.41 -5.27
N VAL A 6 -3.65 22.36 -6.59
CA VAL A 6 -3.80 21.11 -7.32
C VAL A 6 -2.74 20.12 -6.88
N GLY A 7 -1.50 20.54 -6.79
CA GLY A 7 -0.41 19.67 -6.35
C GLY A 7 -0.66 19.10 -4.96
N VAL A 8 -1.10 19.96 -4.03
CA VAL A 8 -1.36 19.52 -2.66
C VAL A 8 -2.47 18.46 -2.64
N ARG A 9 -3.55 18.68 -3.39
CA ARG A 9 -4.64 17.71 -3.41
C ARG A 9 -4.18 16.38 -3.97
N VAL A 10 -3.39 16.39 -5.03
CA VAL A 10 -2.91 15.16 -5.64
C VAL A 10 -1.97 14.42 -4.69
N VAL A 11 -1.06 15.12 -4.05
CA VAL A 11 -0.13 14.51 -3.09
C VAL A 11 -0.91 13.87 -1.95
N ARG A 12 -1.89 14.56 -1.41
CA ARG A 12 -2.70 14.01 -0.32
C ARG A 12 -3.45 12.77 -0.75
N GLN A 13 -4.01 12.79 -1.96
CA GLN A 13 -4.76 11.63 -2.45
C GLN A 13 -3.83 10.43 -2.68
N ILE A 14 -2.64 10.65 -3.20
CA ILE A 14 -1.66 9.58 -3.35
C ILE A 14 -1.34 8.97 -1.99
N ARG A 15 -1.12 9.79 -0.99
CA ARG A 15 -0.83 9.31 0.37
C ARG A 15 -1.99 8.49 0.91
N THR A 16 -3.19 8.98 0.73
CA THR A 16 -4.39 8.25 1.15
C THR A 16 -4.47 6.89 0.45
N THR A 17 -4.16 6.87 -0.83
CA THR A 17 -4.19 5.63 -1.62
C THR A 17 -3.11 4.66 -1.17
N GLU A 18 -1.89 5.15 -0.92
CA GLU A 18 -0.82 4.30 -0.42
C GLU A 18 -1.20 3.63 0.90
N HIS A 19 -1.77 4.41 1.81
CA HIS A 19 -2.21 3.86 3.10
C HIS A 19 -3.36 2.87 2.94
N ALA A 20 -4.25 3.13 2.00
CA ALA A 20 -5.38 2.21 1.76
C ALA A 20 -4.89 0.87 1.22
N VAL A 21 -3.91 0.89 0.33
CA VAL A 21 -3.32 -0.35 -0.20
C VAL A 21 -2.63 -1.11 0.91
N ASP A 22 -1.84 -0.43 1.74
CA ASP A 22 -1.17 -1.08 2.86
C ASP A 22 -2.18 -1.72 3.81
N ARG A 23 -3.27 -1.02 4.09
CA ARG A 23 -4.31 -1.55 4.98
C ARG A 23 -4.98 -2.76 4.35
N ALA A 24 -5.23 -2.73 3.04
CA ALA A 24 -5.82 -3.88 2.36
C ALA A 24 -4.90 -5.11 2.46
N MET A 25 -3.59 -4.91 2.31
CA MET A 25 -2.64 -6.01 2.44
C MET A 25 -2.65 -6.59 3.85
N ILE A 26 -2.71 -5.73 4.86
CA ILE A 26 -2.80 -6.17 6.25
C ILE A 26 -4.05 -6.99 6.46
N GLU A 27 -5.19 -6.55 5.91
CA GLU A 27 -6.45 -7.27 6.08
C GLU A 27 -6.44 -8.61 5.39
N VAL A 28 -5.81 -8.72 4.23
CA VAL A 28 -5.67 -10.02 3.55
C VAL A 28 -4.80 -10.96 4.39
N CYS A 29 -3.73 -10.44 4.98
CA CYS A 29 -2.90 -11.25 5.88
C CYS A 29 -3.71 -11.74 7.08
N ARG A 30 -4.55 -10.90 7.64
CA ARG A 30 -5.44 -11.30 8.74
C ARG A 30 -6.43 -12.37 8.30
N LEU A 31 -6.94 -12.26 7.08
CA LEU A 31 -7.85 -13.27 6.53
C LEU A 31 -7.15 -14.62 6.43
N VAL A 32 -5.93 -14.64 5.92
CA VAL A 32 -5.14 -15.87 5.83
C VAL A 32 -4.95 -16.48 7.21
N GLN A 33 -4.55 -15.67 8.17
CA GLN A 33 -4.33 -16.13 9.54
C GLN A 33 -5.64 -16.70 10.12
N THR A 34 -6.72 -15.96 9.99
CA THR A 34 -8.02 -16.38 10.53
C THR A 34 -8.49 -17.66 9.91
N ALA A 35 -8.29 -17.82 8.60
CA ALA A 35 -8.68 -19.06 7.90
C ALA A 35 -7.87 -20.27 8.39
N LEU A 36 -6.56 -20.07 8.60
CA LEU A 36 -5.72 -21.16 9.09
C LEU A 36 -6.07 -21.54 10.52
N GLU A 37 -6.30 -20.54 11.37
CA GLU A 37 -6.71 -20.79 12.77
C GLU A 37 -8.07 -21.48 12.79
N GLY A 38 -9.00 -21.04 11.96
CA GLY A 38 -10.33 -21.66 11.89
C GLY A 38 -10.28 -23.11 11.46
N ARG A 39 -9.43 -23.43 10.49
CA ARG A 39 -9.24 -24.83 10.09
C ARG A 39 -8.76 -25.68 11.26
N ALA A 40 -7.78 -25.17 12.00
CA ALA A 40 -7.24 -25.90 13.13
C ALA A 40 -8.29 -26.09 14.23
N GLU A 41 -9.03 -25.05 14.53
CA GLU A 41 -10.07 -25.12 15.58
C GLU A 41 -11.21 -26.05 15.20
N ALA A 42 -11.52 -26.13 13.90
CA ALA A 42 -12.55 -27.02 13.40
C ALA A 42 -12.05 -28.46 13.21
N HIS A 43 -10.79 -28.72 13.51
CA HIS A 43 -10.17 -30.04 13.36
C HIS A 43 -10.26 -30.58 11.93
N LEU A 44 -10.19 -29.69 10.95
CA LEU A 44 -10.19 -30.10 9.55
C LEU A 44 -8.77 -30.45 9.11
N ALA A 45 -8.65 -31.41 8.19
CA ALA A 45 -7.36 -31.81 7.67
C ALA A 45 -6.66 -30.64 6.94
N ALA A 46 -5.34 -30.70 6.88
CA ALA A 46 -4.55 -29.60 6.32
C ALA A 46 -4.90 -29.30 4.86
N GLU A 47 -5.28 -30.29 4.10
CA GLU A 47 -5.60 -30.14 2.69
C GLU A 47 -6.97 -29.49 2.46
N VAL A 48 -7.82 -29.43 3.48
CA VAL A 48 -9.13 -28.81 3.35
C VAL A 48 -8.95 -27.31 3.18
N GLY A 49 -9.47 -26.78 2.09
CA GLY A 49 -9.38 -25.35 1.81
C GLY A 49 -8.08 -24.90 1.19
N GLN A 50 -7.21 -25.82 0.79
CA GLN A 50 -5.91 -25.43 0.23
C GLN A 50 -6.06 -24.54 -1.01
N ALA A 51 -7.01 -24.82 -1.89
CA ALA A 51 -7.23 -24.00 -3.08
C ALA A 51 -7.70 -22.59 -2.71
N VAL A 52 -8.54 -22.48 -1.68
CA VAL A 52 -9.02 -21.18 -1.20
C VAL A 52 -7.86 -20.40 -0.61
N LEU A 53 -7.00 -21.06 0.17
CA LEU A 53 -5.81 -20.41 0.73
C LEU A 53 -4.91 -19.88 -0.39
N ALA A 54 -4.71 -20.66 -1.44
CA ALA A 54 -3.91 -20.24 -2.58
C ALA A 54 -4.50 -19.00 -3.24
N ASP A 55 -5.83 -18.93 -3.34
CA ASP A 55 -6.49 -17.75 -3.89
C ASP A 55 -6.24 -16.52 -3.04
N MET A 56 -6.29 -16.64 -1.71
CA MET A 56 -6.02 -15.53 -0.81
C MET A 56 -4.59 -15.03 -0.98
N VAL A 57 -3.64 -15.94 -1.03
CA VAL A 57 -2.23 -15.57 -1.19
C VAL A 57 -1.98 -14.91 -2.53
N GLN A 58 -2.64 -15.41 -3.59
CA GLN A 58 -2.55 -14.77 -4.88
C GLN A 58 -3.11 -13.35 -4.85
N GLY A 59 -4.20 -13.14 -4.15
CA GLY A 59 -4.76 -11.81 -3.95
C GLY A 59 -3.76 -10.86 -3.29
N LEU A 60 -3.04 -11.35 -2.28
CA LEU A 60 -2.00 -10.57 -1.64
C LEU A 60 -0.88 -10.21 -2.62
N SER A 61 -0.48 -11.17 -3.46
CA SER A 61 0.53 -10.91 -4.49
C SER A 61 0.07 -9.83 -5.46
N GLN A 62 -1.20 -9.87 -5.87
CA GLN A 62 -1.77 -8.86 -6.75
C GLN A 62 -1.80 -7.48 -6.09
N LEU A 63 -2.08 -7.41 -4.80
CA LEU A 63 -2.00 -6.14 -4.06
C LEU A 63 -0.58 -5.60 -4.01
N THR A 64 0.42 -6.47 -3.95
CA THR A 64 1.82 -6.05 -4.04
C THR A 64 2.11 -5.38 -5.38
N GLN A 65 1.53 -5.89 -6.46
CA GLN A 65 1.65 -5.28 -7.77
C GLN A 65 0.95 -3.92 -7.82
N VAL A 66 -0.24 -3.83 -7.24
CA VAL A 66 -0.96 -2.55 -7.14
C VAL A 66 -0.13 -1.55 -6.36
N ARG A 67 0.47 -1.98 -5.26
CA ARG A 67 1.32 -1.11 -4.45
C ARG A 67 2.48 -0.56 -5.26
N GLY A 68 3.14 -1.40 -6.02
CA GLY A 68 4.23 -0.96 -6.90
C GLY A 68 3.76 0.06 -7.94
N ALA A 69 2.57 -0.17 -8.51
CA ALA A 69 2.01 0.75 -9.48
C ALA A 69 1.70 2.12 -8.86
N VAL A 70 1.19 2.13 -7.63
CA VAL A 70 0.91 3.40 -6.93
C VAL A 70 2.20 4.15 -6.64
N ILE A 71 3.25 3.46 -6.23
CA ILE A 71 4.56 4.07 -6.01
C ILE A 71 5.09 4.69 -7.31
N SER A 72 4.99 3.95 -8.41
CA SER A 72 5.42 4.46 -9.71
C SER A 72 4.60 5.67 -10.15
N ALA A 73 3.29 5.64 -9.88
CA ALA A 73 2.41 6.76 -10.20
C ALA A 73 2.79 8.00 -9.40
N HIS A 74 3.14 7.82 -8.12
CA HIS A 74 3.59 8.92 -7.28
C HIS A 74 4.81 9.60 -7.92
N ASP A 75 5.81 8.81 -8.28
CA ASP A 75 7.02 9.36 -8.88
C ASP A 75 6.73 10.01 -10.23
N GLY A 76 5.87 9.39 -11.03
CA GLY A 76 5.49 9.94 -12.32
C GLY A 76 4.74 11.26 -12.20
N LEU A 77 3.84 11.36 -11.22
CA LEU A 77 3.10 12.60 -11.01
C LEU A 77 4.01 13.72 -10.49
N ALA A 78 4.98 13.38 -9.64
CA ALA A 78 5.96 14.37 -9.21
C ALA A 78 6.75 14.92 -10.39
N LYS A 79 7.09 14.06 -11.35
CA LYS A 79 7.79 14.48 -12.56
C LYS A 79 6.90 15.37 -13.43
N VAL A 80 5.64 15.01 -13.61
CA VAL A 80 4.69 15.85 -14.34
C VAL A 80 4.58 17.22 -13.69
N ALA A 81 4.48 17.27 -12.37
CA ALA A 81 4.40 18.54 -11.67
C ALA A 81 5.64 19.40 -11.92
N LYS A 82 6.80 18.78 -11.89
CA LYS A 82 8.06 19.49 -12.15
C LYS A 82 8.09 20.02 -13.59
N ASP A 83 7.74 19.17 -14.56
CA ASP A 83 7.82 19.52 -15.97
C ASP A 83 6.83 20.64 -16.33
N HIS A 84 5.74 20.74 -15.62
CA HIS A 84 4.69 21.73 -15.90
C HIS A 84 4.62 22.84 -14.85
N GLN A 85 5.63 22.91 -14.00
CA GLN A 85 5.75 23.98 -12.99
C GLN A 85 4.55 24.03 -12.04
N ILE A 86 4.02 22.85 -11.71
CA ILE A 86 2.96 22.73 -10.72
C ILE A 86 3.62 22.51 -9.37
N GLY A 87 3.20 23.24 -8.36
CA GLY A 87 3.72 23.07 -7.02
C GLY A 87 3.49 21.66 -6.51
N TRP A 88 4.54 21.04 -6.00
CA TRP A 88 4.48 19.68 -5.45
C TRP A 88 4.86 19.77 -3.99
N ASN A 89 3.90 20.18 -3.17
CA ASN A 89 4.14 20.48 -1.77
C ASN A 89 3.84 19.25 -0.91
N LEU A 90 4.86 18.76 -0.25
CA LEU A 90 4.76 17.58 0.60
C LEU A 90 4.61 17.92 2.08
N ASP A 91 4.52 19.21 2.42
CA ASP A 91 4.38 19.61 3.82
C ASP A 91 3.07 19.04 4.37
N GLY A 92 3.16 18.40 5.51
CA GLY A 92 1.99 17.80 6.14
C GLY A 92 1.62 16.45 5.59
N THR A 93 2.15 16.09 4.42
CA THR A 93 1.90 14.77 3.83
C THR A 93 3.19 14.05 3.54
N ARG A 94 4.27 14.64 3.91
CA ARG A 94 5.59 14.24 3.51
C ARG A 94 6.06 12.98 4.22
N GLU A 95 6.64 12.11 3.45
CA GLU A 95 7.50 11.05 3.96
C GLU A 95 8.87 11.26 3.36
N ASP A 96 9.87 11.13 4.19
CA ASP A 96 11.23 11.38 3.75
C ASP A 96 11.70 10.21 2.90
N LYS A 97 12.09 10.51 1.67
CA LYS A 97 12.62 9.52 0.75
C LYS A 97 14.13 9.63 0.59
N THR A 98 14.77 10.44 1.39
CA THR A 98 16.19 10.74 1.20
C THR A 98 17.11 9.88 2.03
N GLY A 99 16.59 8.85 2.63
CA GLY A 99 17.41 7.97 3.44
C GLY A 99 17.37 8.25 4.91
N ASN A 100 16.83 9.37 5.33
CA ASN A 100 16.56 9.55 6.74
C ASN A 100 15.49 8.57 7.16
N PRO A 101 15.70 7.85 8.23
CA PRO A 101 14.69 6.90 8.67
C PRO A 101 13.47 7.66 9.08
N VAL A 102 12.52 7.65 8.23
CA VAL A 102 11.19 8.00 8.61
C VAL A 102 10.73 6.82 9.42
N ALA A 103 9.86 6.98 10.28
CA ALA A 103 9.40 5.90 11.08
C ALA A 103 9.74 4.57 10.44
N PRO A 104 10.41 3.70 11.11
CA PRO A 104 10.80 2.41 10.55
C PRO A 104 9.62 1.47 10.44
N VAL A 105 8.52 2.02 10.06
CA VAL A 105 7.29 1.28 9.92
C VAL A 105 7.46 0.13 8.96
N LEU A 106 8.21 0.38 7.92
CA LEU A 106 8.39 -0.64 6.90
C LEU A 106 9.24 -1.79 7.39
N SER A 107 10.18 -1.51 8.27
CA SER A 107 10.97 -2.57 8.84
C SER A 107 10.16 -3.43 9.77
N VAL A 108 9.14 -2.86 10.34
CA VAL A 108 8.25 -3.60 11.21
C VAL A 108 7.33 -4.48 10.40
N ALA A 109 6.91 -3.98 9.31
CA ALA A 109 6.06 -4.73 8.43
C ALA A 109 6.72 -6.02 8.02
N ALA A 110 7.98 -6.02 8.21
CA ALA A 110 8.68 -7.26 8.04
C ALA A 110 8.11 -8.24 9.04
#